data_84fd03bfa2646b3d4e7e1db57166045a
#
_entry.id   84fd03bfa2646b3d4e7e1db57166045a
#
_cell.length_a   1.000
_cell.length_b   1.000
_cell.length_c   1.000
_cell.angle_alpha   90.00
_cell.angle_beta   90.00
_cell.angle_gamma   90.00
#
_symmetry.space_group_name_H-M   'P 1'
#
loop_
_entity.id
_entity.type
_entity.pdbx_description
1 polymer ?
#
loop_
_entity_poly.entity_id
_entity_poly.type
_entity_poly.pdbx_seq_one_letter_code
_entity_poly.pdbx_strand_id
1 'polypeptide(L)' 'MGVSYKKLFMLLIARDMKKKDLQEKAGVSSSTMAKLAKGEYVSLEVLVKICVALNVQIEDIMEICKTA' A
#
# COMPACT_ATOMS: atom_id res chain seq x y z
N MET A 1 -13.74 12.37 -2.48
CA MET A 1 -12.27 12.39 -2.38
C MET A 1 -11.80 11.22 -1.55
N GLY A 2 -10.63 10.73 -1.88
CA GLY A 2 -10.07 9.59 -1.17
C GLY A 2 -8.74 9.20 -1.76
N VAL A 3 -8.32 7.99 -1.44
CA VAL A 3 -7.06 7.46 -1.96
C VAL A 3 -7.29 6.09 -2.58
N SER A 4 -6.39 5.71 -3.48
CA SER A 4 -6.41 4.40 -4.09
C SER A 4 -5.04 3.77 -3.93
N TYR A 5 -5.03 2.49 -3.57
CA TYR A 5 -3.78 1.72 -3.45
C TYR A 5 -3.71 0.64 -4.52
N LYS A 6 -4.43 0.83 -5.63
CA LYS A 6 -4.39 -0.13 -6.74
C LYS A 6 -2.98 -0.34 -7.25
N LYS A 7 -2.20 0.74 -7.31
CA LYS A 7 -0.80 0.65 -7.76
C LYS A 7 0.01 -0.28 -6.87
N LEU A 8 -0.24 -0.24 -5.56
CA LEU A 8 0.45 -1.11 -4.61
C LEU A 8 0.15 -2.57 -4.91
N PHE A 9 -1.12 -2.91 -5.08
CA PHE A 9 -1.51 -4.30 -5.32
C PHE A 9 -1.07 -4.79 -6.69
N MET A 10 -1.08 -3.91 -7.69
CA MET A 10 -0.54 -4.24 -9.01
C MET A 10 0.97 -4.48 -8.95
N LEU A 11 1.67 -3.69 -8.14
CA LEU A 11 3.10 -3.86 -7.93
C LEU A 11 3.41 -5.19 -7.26
N LEU A 12 2.61 -5.58 -6.28
CA LEU A 12 2.77 -6.88 -5.62
C LEU A 12 2.60 -8.03 -6.62
N ILE A 13 1.58 -7.93 -7.47
CA ILE A 13 1.35 -8.93 -8.52
C ILE A 13 2.54 -8.99 -9.47
N ALA A 14 3.04 -7.82 -9.89
CA ALA A 14 4.18 -7.75 -10.79
C ALA A 14 5.45 -8.35 -10.19
N ARG A 15 5.58 -8.30 -8.86
CA ARG A 15 6.73 -8.87 -8.15
C ARG A 15 6.47 -10.27 -7.62
N ASP A 16 5.32 -10.85 -7.97
CA ASP A 16 4.93 -12.18 -7.52
C ASP A 16 4.92 -12.27 -5.98
N MET A 17 4.43 -11.22 -5.33
CA MET A 17 4.32 -11.13 -3.88
C MET A 17 2.88 -11.23 -3.43
N LYS A 18 2.66 -11.88 -2.31
CA LYS A 18 1.35 -11.95 -1.67
C LYS A 18 1.23 -10.82 -0.65
N LYS A 19 -0.01 -10.48 -0.28
CA LYS A 19 -0.27 -9.47 0.75
C LYS A 19 0.44 -9.82 2.06
N LYS A 20 0.45 -11.09 2.40
CA LYS A 20 1.12 -11.57 3.62
C LYS A 20 2.63 -11.31 3.57
N ASP A 21 3.23 -11.48 2.40
CA ASP A 21 4.65 -11.23 2.23
C ASP A 21 4.98 -9.76 2.48
N LEU A 22 4.13 -8.86 1.96
CA LEU A 22 4.29 -7.43 2.20
C LEU A 22 4.11 -7.11 3.68
N GLN A 23 3.09 -7.69 4.31
CA GLN A 23 2.81 -7.47 5.71
C GLN A 23 4.02 -7.79 6.58
N GLU A 24 4.65 -8.93 6.34
CA GLU A 24 5.84 -9.34 7.07
C GLU A 24 7.04 -8.44 6.76
N LYS A 25 7.23 -8.14 5.49
CA LYS A 25 8.39 -7.36 5.05
C LYS A 25 8.35 -5.93 5.53
N ALA A 26 7.17 -5.32 5.50
CA ALA A 26 6.98 -3.93 5.93
C ALA A 26 6.72 -3.80 7.43
N GLY A 27 6.38 -4.90 8.09
CA GLY A 27 6.09 -4.87 9.52
C GLY A 27 4.78 -4.15 9.84
N VAL A 28 3.76 -4.33 9.00
CA VAL A 28 2.45 -3.72 9.23
C VAL A 28 1.47 -4.78 9.71
N SER A 29 0.42 -4.34 10.41
CA SER A 29 -0.59 -5.24 10.96
C SER A 29 -1.58 -5.71 9.91
N SER A 30 -2.29 -6.80 10.20
CA SER A 30 -3.32 -7.30 9.31
C SER A 30 -4.48 -6.31 9.18
N SER A 31 -4.78 -5.55 10.24
CA SER A 31 -5.81 -4.52 10.17
C SER A 31 -5.40 -3.38 9.23
N THR A 32 -4.13 -3.05 9.20
CA THR A 32 -3.60 -2.05 8.26
C THR A 32 -3.72 -2.55 6.82
N MET A 33 -3.39 -3.82 6.59
CA MET A 33 -3.56 -4.41 5.26
C MET A 33 -5.01 -4.39 4.81
N ALA A 34 -5.94 -4.63 5.73
CA ALA A 34 -7.37 -4.56 5.42
C ALA A 34 -7.79 -3.14 5.02
N LYS A 35 -7.25 -2.12 5.69
CA LYS A 35 -7.52 -0.73 5.33
C LYS A 35 -6.99 -0.40 3.95
N LEU A 36 -5.79 -0.86 3.62
CA LEU A 36 -5.22 -0.67 2.29
C LEU A 36 -6.10 -1.31 1.22
N ALA A 37 -6.59 -2.52 1.49
CA ALA A 37 -7.45 -3.22 0.54
C ALA A 37 -8.78 -2.50 0.31
N LYS A 38 -9.26 -1.78 1.33
CA LYS A 38 -10.51 -1.03 1.24
C LYS A 38 -10.33 0.39 0.72
N GLY A 39 -9.10 0.85 0.53
CA GLY A 39 -8.83 2.21 0.11
C GLY A 39 -9.04 3.24 1.22
N GLU A 40 -8.90 2.83 2.46
CA GLU A 40 -9.03 3.72 3.61
C GLU A 40 -7.72 4.46 3.88
N TYR A 41 -7.81 5.56 4.60
CA TYR A 41 -6.61 6.30 4.97
C TYR A 41 -5.77 5.50 5.97
N VAL A 42 -4.48 5.53 5.77
CA VAL A 42 -3.51 4.96 6.71
C VAL A 42 -2.48 6.04 7.03
N SER A 43 -1.71 5.85 8.08
CA SER A 43 -0.72 6.85 8.47
C SER A 43 0.41 6.94 7.43
N LEU A 44 1.04 8.09 7.36
CA LEU A 44 2.19 8.28 6.50
C LEU A 44 3.32 7.32 6.89
N GLU A 45 3.45 7.04 8.20
CA GLU A 45 4.45 6.09 8.69
C GLU A 45 4.28 4.71 8.04
N VAL A 46 3.04 4.23 7.92
CA VAL A 46 2.74 2.96 7.26
C VAL A 46 3.18 3.01 5.80
N LEU A 47 2.85 4.10 5.12
CA LEU A 47 3.21 4.26 3.71
C LEU A 47 4.73 4.28 3.51
N VAL A 48 5.45 4.95 4.41
CA VAL A 48 6.91 4.98 4.38
C VAL A 48 7.48 3.58 4.58
N LYS A 49 6.95 2.82 5.54
CA LYS A 49 7.39 1.44 5.77
C LYS A 49 7.23 0.57 4.53
N ILE A 50 6.10 0.71 3.85
CA ILE A 50 5.83 -0.04 2.63
C ILE A 50 6.81 0.37 1.52
N CYS A 51 7.03 1.66 1.35
CA CYS A 51 7.94 2.17 0.33
C CYS A 51 9.37 1.67 0.56
N VAL A 52 9.82 1.68 1.81
CA VAL A 52 11.16 1.19 2.16
C VAL A 52 11.25 -0.32 1.89
N ALA A 53 10.23 -1.07 2.29
CA ALA A 53 10.21 -2.52 2.11
C ALA A 53 10.27 -2.91 0.63
N LEU A 54 9.61 -2.16 -0.23
CA LEU A 54 9.54 -2.43 -1.67
C LEU A 54 10.55 -1.63 -2.48
N ASN A 55 11.27 -0.72 -1.84
CA ASN A 55 12.24 0.15 -2.49
C ASN A 55 11.61 0.97 -3.62
N VAL A 56 10.50 1.61 -3.32
CA VAL A 56 9.75 2.45 -4.27
C VAL A 56 9.37 3.77 -3.61
N GLN A 57 8.82 4.68 -4.39
CA GLN A 57 8.33 5.96 -3.91
C GLN A 57 6.83 5.86 -3.61
N ILE A 58 6.31 6.85 -2.89
CA ILE A 58 4.90 6.84 -2.48
C ILE A 58 3.97 6.87 -3.70
N GLU A 59 4.35 7.56 -4.75
CA GLU A 59 3.56 7.66 -5.99
C GLU A 59 3.46 6.32 -6.72
N ASP A 60 4.34 5.38 -6.39
CA ASP A 60 4.31 4.04 -7.00
C ASP A 60 3.31 3.12 -6.31
N ILE A 61 2.79 3.50 -5.16
CA ILE A 61 1.90 2.64 -4.37
C ILE A 61 0.53 3.24 -4.13
N MET A 62 0.38 4.54 -4.31
CA MET A 62 -0.91 5.18 -4.07
C MET A 62 -1.13 6.36 -4.99
N GLU A 63 -2.39 6.76 -5.10
CA GLU A 63 -2.75 8.01 -5.76
C GLU A 63 -3.97 8.60 -5.08
N ILE A 64 -4.10 9.90 -5.21
CA ILE A 64 -5.24 10.61 -4.65
C ILE A 64 -6.37 10.55 -5.67
N CYS A 65 -7.54 10.11 -5.21
CA CYS A 65 -8.73 10.03 -6.05
C CYS A 65 -9.47 11.36 -5.96
N LYS A 66 -9.47 12.09 -7.06
CA LYS A 66 -10.22 13.33 -7.16
C LYS A 66 -11.53 13.03 -7.87
N THR A 67 -12.58 12.83 -7.08
CA THR A 67 -13.89 12.62 -7.66
C THR A 67 -14.58 13.95 -7.88
N ALA A 68 -15.09 14.09 -9.04
CA ALA A 68 -15.90 15.27 -9.36
C ALA A 68 -17.29 15.12 -8.73
#